data_7aa35881d54623d366850b8c0519bef0
#
_entry.id   7aa35881d54623d366850b8c0519bef0
#
_cell.length_a   1.000
_cell.length_b   1.000
_cell.length_c   1.000
_cell.angle_alpha   90.00
_cell.angle_beta   90.00
_cell.angle_gamma   90.00
#
_symmetry.space_group_name_H-M   'P 1'
#
loop_
_entity.id
_entity.type
_entity.pdbx_description
1 polymer ?
#
loop_
_entity_poly.entity_id
_entity_poly.type
_entity_poly.pdbx_seq_one_letter_code
_entity_poly.pdbx_strand_id
1 'polypeptide(L)'
;MSITTAVVLAAGEGTRLRPLTYNRPKPMLPAANQPILQHVLDALVEAGIERVVVVVGYRRDRVQEYFGPSYRDVPLRYVTQDVQLGSGHALMQAQSAVDGPLLVVNGDQLVDSEAVSRVMSTFDERSGTVMGVVERANASRYGVVQLEGDEVTELIEKPEGDDYRLINAGVYAFEEDIFQTIDETPRRDGELVLPDAIARQIEDGEVRAVHIKGLWADATYPWDLLEVATEVLERGRASEPDRRDGIWVDEDARIHDTATLQPPVVVGPDCEVGPSAVVGPNVALAQNTTVGANVTLDRAVIDSDCRIGHGSTLVDAVLGQDVHLNVNVSVPGGPSDVRVRNRVFEEQPLGAVLADRVETGGNVSFEPGTLVGTEVTVGTGATVGGNVPDGAEVVR
;
A
#
# COMPACT_ATOMS: atom_id res chain seq x y z
N MET A 1 14.11 27.16 9.55
CA MET A 1 13.10 26.64 10.51
C MET A 1 13.01 25.14 10.27
N SER A 2 12.97 24.32 11.31
CA SER A 2 12.83 22.88 11.12
C SER A 2 11.39 22.52 10.71
N ILE A 3 11.24 21.49 9.90
CA ILE A 3 9.95 20.97 9.46
C ILE A 3 9.25 20.30 10.64
N THR A 4 8.02 20.71 10.96
CA THR A 4 7.17 20.09 11.99
C THR A 4 5.84 19.60 11.43
N THR A 5 5.51 19.99 10.19
CA THR A 5 4.25 19.67 9.52
C THR A 5 4.51 18.79 8.30
N ALA A 6 3.79 17.67 8.22
CA ALA A 6 3.77 16.82 7.03
C ALA A 6 2.42 16.92 6.29
N VAL A 7 2.46 16.88 4.97
CA VAL A 7 1.30 16.71 4.09
C VAL A 7 1.35 15.32 3.47
N VAL A 8 0.32 14.51 3.69
CA VAL A 8 0.20 13.16 3.13
C VAL A 8 -0.79 13.18 1.97
N LEU A 9 -0.33 12.83 0.77
CA LEU A 9 -1.15 12.78 -0.44
C LEU A 9 -1.86 11.42 -0.53
N ALA A 10 -3.10 11.33 -0.06
CA ALA A 10 -3.89 10.11 0.05
C ALA A 10 -5.23 10.17 -0.73
N ALA A 11 -5.35 11.07 -1.72
CA ALA A 11 -6.60 11.29 -2.46
C ALA A 11 -6.83 10.30 -3.62
N GLY A 12 -5.82 9.52 -4.02
CA GLY A 12 -5.85 8.67 -5.21
C GLY A 12 -6.84 7.50 -5.13
N GLU A 13 -7.53 7.20 -6.24
CA GLU A 13 -8.51 6.10 -6.34
C GLU A 13 -7.86 4.71 -6.38
N GLY A 14 -6.62 4.58 -6.89
CA GLY A 14 -5.94 3.29 -7.01
C GLY A 14 -6.58 2.32 -8.02
N THR A 15 -7.06 2.83 -9.14
CA THR A 15 -7.84 2.07 -10.15
C THR A 15 -7.13 0.85 -10.75
N ARG A 16 -5.79 0.75 -10.66
CA ARG A 16 -5.01 -0.42 -11.11
C ARG A 16 -5.08 -1.58 -10.11
N LEU A 17 -5.44 -1.30 -8.87
CA LEU A 17 -5.61 -2.27 -7.78
C LEU A 17 -7.04 -2.80 -7.68
N ARG A 18 -7.93 -2.41 -8.59
CA ARG A 18 -9.25 -3.03 -8.68
C ARG A 18 -9.11 -4.53 -8.92
N PRO A 19 -9.94 -5.35 -8.26
CA PRO A 19 -11.21 -4.99 -7.61
C PRO A 19 -11.09 -4.53 -6.15
N LEU A 20 -9.95 -4.60 -5.49
CA LEU A 20 -9.79 -4.27 -4.06
C LEU A 20 -10.10 -2.81 -3.71
N THR A 21 -9.96 -1.89 -4.67
CA THR A 21 -10.19 -0.45 -4.44
C THR A 21 -11.58 0.06 -4.79
N TYR A 22 -12.58 -0.81 -4.98
CA TYR A 22 -13.95 -0.35 -5.20
C TYR A 22 -14.60 0.25 -3.94
N ASN A 23 -14.29 -0.30 -2.77
CA ASN A 23 -14.92 0.10 -1.50
C ASN A 23 -14.00 0.91 -0.59
N ARG A 24 -12.72 1.07 -0.95
CA ARG A 24 -11.73 1.82 -0.17
C ARG A 24 -10.66 2.41 -1.09
N PRO A 25 -10.01 3.53 -0.69
CA PRO A 25 -8.91 4.09 -1.46
C PRO A 25 -7.63 3.25 -1.27
N LYS A 26 -6.68 3.37 -2.21
CA LYS A 26 -5.39 2.65 -2.17
C LYS A 26 -4.67 2.74 -0.81
N PRO A 27 -4.57 3.91 -0.14
CA PRO A 27 -3.92 4.02 1.17
C PRO A 27 -4.52 3.15 2.28
N MET A 28 -5.75 2.66 2.09
CA MET A 28 -6.44 1.78 3.04
C MET A 28 -6.32 0.29 2.68
N LEU A 29 -5.56 -0.07 1.64
CA LEU A 29 -5.24 -1.47 1.38
C LEU A 29 -4.21 -1.99 2.38
N PRO A 30 -4.25 -3.29 2.72
CA PRO A 30 -3.33 -3.87 3.69
C PRO A 30 -1.90 -3.96 3.16
N ALA A 31 -0.94 -3.46 3.94
CA ALA A 31 0.47 -3.77 3.86
C ALA A 31 0.79 -4.68 5.06
N ALA A 32 0.92 -5.98 4.83
CA ALA A 32 0.74 -7.02 5.84
C ALA A 32 -0.67 -6.96 6.46
N ASN A 33 -0.84 -6.70 7.75
CA ASN A 33 -2.13 -6.70 8.45
C ASN A 33 -2.63 -5.30 8.84
N GLN A 34 -2.00 -4.24 8.33
CA GLN A 34 -2.36 -2.84 8.60
C GLN A 34 -2.47 -2.05 7.29
N PRO A 35 -3.26 -0.94 7.24
CA PRO A 35 -3.33 -0.08 6.07
C PRO A 35 -1.96 0.51 5.68
N ILE A 36 -1.70 0.67 4.39
CA ILE A 36 -0.50 1.36 3.87
C ILE A 36 -0.33 2.73 4.55
N LEU A 37 -1.41 3.51 4.67
CA LEU A 37 -1.37 4.83 5.30
C LEU A 37 -0.95 4.79 6.77
N GLN A 38 -1.25 3.71 7.49
CA GLN A 38 -0.82 3.56 8.88
C GLN A 38 0.71 3.48 8.98
N HIS A 39 1.36 2.72 8.13
CA HIS A 39 2.82 2.66 8.06
C HIS A 39 3.45 4.03 7.72
N VAL A 40 2.79 4.80 6.83
CA VAL A 40 3.24 6.17 6.51
C VAL A 40 3.13 7.08 7.75
N LEU A 41 2.00 7.03 8.46
CA LEU A 41 1.81 7.82 9.68
C LEU A 41 2.78 7.41 10.79
N ASP A 42 3.06 6.11 10.94
CA ASP A 42 4.06 5.60 11.89
C ASP A 42 5.44 6.20 11.60
N ALA A 43 5.87 6.16 10.33
CA ALA A 43 7.15 6.72 9.93
C ALA A 43 7.26 8.24 10.20
N LEU A 44 6.17 8.98 10.00
CA LEU A 44 6.11 10.42 10.26
C LEU A 44 6.20 10.73 11.77
N VAL A 45 5.44 10.01 12.59
CA VAL A 45 5.44 10.19 14.04
C VAL A 45 6.79 9.82 14.64
N GLU A 46 7.38 8.69 14.21
CA GLU A 46 8.72 8.26 14.63
C GLU A 46 9.82 9.25 14.21
N ALA A 47 9.67 9.94 13.08
CA ALA A 47 10.59 10.97 12.62
C ALA A 47 10.42 12.32 13.35
N GLY A 48 9.42 12.46 14.23
CA GLY A 48 9.19 13.64 15.04
C GLY A 48 8.30 14.71 14.40
N ILE A 49 7.46 14.35 13.43
CA ILE A 49 6.43 15.24 12.88
C ILE A 49 5.36 15.50 13.95
N GLU A 50 5.02 16.77 14.16
CA GLU A 50 4.10 17.23 15.20
C GLU A 50 2.65 17.46 14.69
N ARG A 51 2.47 17.62 13.38
CA ARG A 51 1.16 17.83 12.73
C ARG A 51 1.14 17.17 11.36
N VAL A 52 0.04 16.51 11.03
CA VAL A 52 -0.16 15.90 9.72
C VAL A 52 -1.41 16.44 9.06
N VAL A 53 -1.27 16.91 7.82
CA VAL A 53 -2.38 17.26 6.93
C VAL A 53 -2.56 16.11 5.95
N VAL A 54 -3.70 15.43 6.01
CA VAL A 54 -4.01 14.31 5.11
C VAL A 54 -4.92 14.80 3.99
N VAL A 55 -4.42 14.79 2.77
CA VAL A 55 -5.22 15.11 1.59
C VAL A 55 -5.99 13.88 1.17
N VAL A 56 -7.30 13.90 1.35
CA VAL A 56 -8.21 12.80 1.05
C VAL A 56 -9.10 13.13 -0.15
N GLY A 57 -9.62 12.10 -0.82
CA GLY A 57 -10.48 12.27 -1.99
C GLY A 57 -11.49 11.12 -2.10
N TYR A 58 -11.20 10.17 -2.97
CA TYR A 58 -12.02 8.99 -3.15
C TYR A 58 -12.21 8.20 -1.84
N ARG A 59 -13.48 7.88 -1.49
CA ARG A 59 -13.83 7.14 -0.27
C ARG A 59 -13.21 7.73 1.01
N ARG A 60 -13.09 9.07 1.10
CA ARG A 60 -12.47 9.78 2.23
C ARG A 60 -13.00 9.36 3.60
N ASP A 61 -14.28 9.00 3.68
CA ASP A 61 -14.93 8.60 4.94
C ASP A 61 -14.21 7.39 5.56
N ARG A 62 -13.74 6.43 4.75
CA ARG A 62 -12.97 5.26 5.21
C ARG A 62 -11.67 5.64 5.91
N VAL A 63 -10.97 6.66 5.41
CA VAL A 63 -9.73 7.16 6.02
C VAL A 63 -10.03 7.88 7.33
N GLN A 64 -11.02 8.79 7.31
CA GLN A 64 -11.38 9.60 8.47
C GLN A 64 -11.98 8.79 9.62
N GLU A 65 -12.80 7.78 9.32
CA GLU A 65 -13.38 6.87 10.32
C GLU A 65 -12.31 6.00 10.98
N TYR A 66 -11.32 5.52 10.20
CA TYR A 66 -10.27 4.65 10.70
C TYR A 66 -9.27 5.39 11.61
N PHE A 67 -8.76 6.54 11.17
CA PHE A 67 -7.69 7.26 11.88
C PHE A 67 -8.20 8.31 12.87
N GLY A 68 -9.42 8.82 12.70
CA GLY A 68 -9.97 9.86 13.56
C GLY A 68 -9.23 11.20 13.48
N PRO A 69 -9.34 12.05 14.53
CA PRO A 69 -8.77 13.40 14.55
C PRO A 69 -7.29 13.45 14.98
N SER A 70 -6.72 12.35 15.43
CA SER A 70 -5.31 12.24 15.86
C SER A 70 -4.78 10.82 15.73
N TYR A 71 -3.49 10.68 15.50
CA TYR A 71 -2.79 9.40 15.45
C TYR A 71 -1.58 9.44 16.38
N ARG A 72 -1.49 8.54 17.37
CA ARG A 72 -0.44 8.51 18.40
C ARG A 72 -0.14 9.92 18.98
N ASP A 73 -1.19 10.64 19.38
CA ASP A 73 -1.18 12.01 19.91
C ASP A 73 -0.80 13.12 18.91
N VAL A 74 -0.49 12.78 17.65
CA VAL A 74 -0.25 13.76 16.58
C VAL A 74 -1.58 14.15 15.93
N PRO A 75 -1.94 15.46 15.89
CA PRO A 75 -3.18 15.92 15.26
C PRO A 75 -3.20 15.62 13.76
N LEU A 76 -4.34 15.07 13.28
CA LEU A 76 -4.62 14.87 11.87
C LEU A 76 -5.64 15.91 11.38
N ARG A 77 -5.25 16.72 10.40
CA ARG A 77 -6.15 17.63 9.70
C ARG A 77 -6.45 17.10 8.31
N TYR A 78 -7.72 16.87 8.01
CA TYR A 78 -8.13 16.39 6.69
C TYR A 78 -8.51 17.55 5.78
N VAL A 79 -7.97 17.54 4.56
CA VAL A 79 -8.37 18.43 3.47
C VAL A 79 -8.81 17.60 2.27
N THR A 80 -9.77 18.10 1.50
CA THR A 80 -10.39 17.27 0.46
C THR A 80 -9.99 17.71 -0.94
N GLN A 81 -9.57 16.75 -1.74
CA GLN A 81 -9.47 16.89 -3.19
C GLN A 81 -10.74 16.30 -3.84
N ASP A 82 -11.72 17.14 -4.14
CA ASP A 82 -13.02 16.68 -4.69
C ASP A 82 -12.89 16.16 -6.13
N VAL A 83 -11.96 16.71 -6.91
CA VAL A 83 -11.69 16.30 -8.29
C VAL A 83 -10.22 15.91 -8.42
N GLN A 84 -9.96 14.71 -8.93
CA GLN A 84 -8.60 14.19 -9.10
C GLN A 84 -7.93 14.83 -10.32
N LEU A 85 -7.22 15.93 -10.12
CA LEU A 85 -6.51 16.69 -11.14
C LEU A 85 -4.98 16.65 -10.93
N GLY A 86 -4.46 15.56 -10.40
CA GLY A 86 -3.03 15.31 -10.19
C GLY A 86 -2.54 15.57 -8.76
N SER A 87 -1.29 15.16 -8.48
CA SER A 87 -0.66 15.26 -7.16
C SER A 87 -0.32 16.70 -6.74
N GLY A 88 0.06 17.56 -7.67
CA GLY A 88 0.23 18.98 -7.41
C GLY A 88 -1.07 19.66 -7.01
N HIS A 89 -2.18 19.35 -7.71
CA HIS A 89 -3.50 19.83 -7.31
C HIS A 89 -3.91 19.30 -5.92
N ALA A 90 -3.55 18.06 -5.57
CA ALA A 90 -3.78 17.53 -4.23
C ALA A 90 -3.01 18.33 -3.17
N LEU A 91 -1.73 18.61 -3.39
CA LEU A 91 -0.91 19.40 -2.47
C LEU A 91 -1.47 20.84 -2.29
N MET A 92 -1.96 21.47 -3.36
CA MET A 92 -2.60 22.80 -3.29
C MET A 92 -3.79 22.87 -2.32
N GLN A 93 -4.52 21.75 -2.12
CA GLN A 93 -5.62 21.71 -1.14
C GLN A 93 -5.11 21.90 0.30
N ALA A 94 -3.85 21.58 0.56
CA ALA A 94 -3.25 21.71 1.90
C ALA A 94 -2.71 23.11 2.18
N GLN A 95 -2.59 24.02 1.20
CA GLN A 95 -1.96 25.35 1.32
C GLN A 95 -2.45 26.13 2.54
N SER A 96 -3.76 26.20 2.78
CA SER A 96 -4.34 26.94 3.93
C SER A 96 -4.17 26.24 5.28
N ALA A 97 -3.59 25.06 5.30
CA ALA A 97 -3.38 24.21 6.48
C ALA A 97 -1.92 24.12 6.91
N VAL A 98 -1.01 24.73 6.14
CA VAL A 98 0.43 24.69 6.35
C VAL A 98 0.95 26.12 6.51
N ASP A 99 1.85 26.30 7.46
CA ASP A 99 2.59 27.54 7.69
C ASP A 99 4.09 27.20 7.69
N GLY A 100 4.86 27.78 6.76
CA GLY A 100 6.31 27.58 6.63
C GLY A 100 6.71 26.26 5.92
N PRO A 101 7.95 25.77 6.15
CA PRO A 101 8.46 24.61 5.45
C PRO A 101 7.68 23.35 5.81
N LEU A 102 7.56 22.43 4.83
CA LEU A 102 6.73 21.24 4.94
C LEU A 102 7.42 19.99 4.39
N LEU A 103 7.08 18.86 4.99
CA LEU A 103 7.34 17.55 4.40
C LEU A 103 6.11 17.12 3.57
N VAL A 104 6.34 16.54 2.39
CA VAL A 104 5.27 15.95 1.57
C VAL A 104 5.59 14.48 1.37
N VAL A 105 4.62 13.59 1.64
CA VAL A 105 4.76 12.14 1.47
C VAL A 105 3.58 11.58 0.71
N ASN A 106 3.84 10.69 -0.24
CA ASN A 106 2.78 9.92 -0.89
C ASN A 106 2.17 8.94 0.12
N GLY A 107 0.86 9.03 0.35
CA GLY A 107 0.13 8.21 1.32
C GLY A 107 -0.11 6.77 0.88
N ASP A 108 0.38 6.39 -0.29
CA ASP A 108 0.22 5.07 -0.90
C ASP A 108 1.56 4.34 -1.12
N GLN A 109 2.66 4.87 -0.55
CA GLN A 109 4.00 4.30 -0.61
C GLN A 109 4.57 4.14 0.79
N LEU A 110 5.07 2.95 1.12
CA LEU A 110 5.70 2.69 2.39
C LEU A 110 7.11 3.28 2.40
N VAL A 111 7.41 4.01 3.46
CA VAL A 111 8.75 4.52 3.76
C VAL A 111 9.02 4.34 5.26
N ASP A 112 10.28 4.22 5.65
CA ASP A 112 10.63 4.17 7.08
C ASP A 112 10.96 5.57 7.65
N SER A 113 10.97 5.66 8.97
CA SER A 113 11.25 6.90 9.69
C SER A 113 12.67 7.42 9.46
N GLU A 114 13.64 6.55 9.16
CA GLU A 114 15.01 6.96 8.82
C GLU A 114 15.02 7.73 7.50
N ALA A 115 14.28 7.28 6.49
CA ALA A 115 14.15 7.97 5.21
C ALA A 115 13.57 9.37 5.39
N VAL A 116 12.49 9.49 6.16
CA VAL A 116 11.85 10.76 6.50
C VAL A 116 12.82 11.70 7.23
N SER A 117 13.47 11.20 8.29
CA SER A 117 14.43 11.98 9.09
C SER A 117 15.63 12.46 8.27
N ARG A 118 16.11 11.66 7.32
CA ARG A 118 17.22 12.06 6.42
C ARG A 118 16.83 13.15 5.45
N VAL A 119 15.61 13.11 4.90
CA VAL A 119 15.10 14.17 4.02
C VAL A 119 14.97 15.48 4.81
N MET A 120 14.39 15.44 6.02
CA MET A 120 14.26 16.60 6.91
C MET A 120 15.61 17.19 7.32
N SER A 121 16.56 16.34 7.75
CA SER A 121 17.89 16.83 8.18
C SER A 121 18.67 17.45 7.03
N THR A 122 18.60 16.89 5.82
CA THR A 122 19.25 17.47 4.64
C THR A 122 18.65 18.83 4.27
N PHE A 123 17.34 18.98 4.44
CA PHE A 123 16.65 20.26 4.26
C PHE A 123 17.11 21.32 5.28
N ASP A 124 17.23 20.94 6.57
CA ASP A 124 17.68 21.85 7.63
C ASP A 124 19.15 22.31 7.43
N GLU A 125 19.99 21.51 6.81
CA GLU A 125 21.39 21.87 6.52
C GLU A 125 21.52 22.88 5.38
N ARG A 126 20.60 22.87 4.42
CA ARG A 126 20.66 23.69 3.21
C ARG A 126 19.25 24.01 2.72
N SER A 127 18.99 25.27 2.45
CA SER A 127 17.74 25.74 1.84
C SER A 127 17.49 25.12 0.46
N GLY A 128 16.25 25.04 0.05
CA GLY A 128 15.81 24.52 -1.25
C GLY A 128 15.06 23.20 -1.12
N THR A 129 14.64 22.66 -2.24
CA THR A 129 13.87 21.39 -2.27
C THR A 129 14.77 20.19 -2.06
N VAL A 130 14.34 19.26 -1.20
CA VAL A 130 14.99 17.96 -1.00
C VAL A 130 14.04 16.84 -1.41
N MET A 131 14.53 15.90 -2.20
CA MET A 131 13.77 14.75 -2.70
C MET A 131 14.40 13.43 -2.28
N GLY A 132 13.60 12.52 -1.70
CA GLY A 132 14.00 11.14 -1.49
C GLY A 132 14.08 10.37 -2.79
N VAL A 133 15.16 9.61 -2.99
CA VAL A 133 15.37 8.74 -4.16
C VAL A 133 15.76 7.34 -3.72
N VAL A 134 15.35 6.31 -4.49
CA VAL A 134 15.64 4.90 -4.18
C VAL A 134 16.03 4.14 -5.45
N GLU A 135 16.94 3.17 -5.33
CA GLU A 135 17.31 2.30 -6.43
C GLU A 135 16.30 1.17 -6.61
N ARG A 136 15.84 0.97 -7.86
CA ARG A 136 14.92 -0.11 -8.26
C ARG A 136 15.31 -0.70 -9.63
N ALA A 137 15.17 -2.03 -9.75
CA ALA A 137 15.48 -2.72 -11.01
C ALA A 137 14.50 -2.34 -12.13
N ASN A 138 13.21 -2.13 -11.81
CA ASN A 138 12.15 -1.78 -12.75
C ASN A 138 11.83 -0.28 -12.70
N ALA A 139 12.85 0.58 -12.78
CA ALA A 139 12.72 2.03 -12.59
C ALA A 139 11.74 2.68 -13.59
N SER A 140 11.63 2.17 -14.82
CA SER A 140 10.74 2.69 -15.87
C SER A 140 9.24 2.66 -15.52
N ARG A 141 8.85 1.95 -14.46
CA ARG A 141 7.47 1.98 -13.93
C ARG A 141 7.14 3.26 -13.16
N TYR A 142 8.14 4.05 -12.77
CA TYR A 142 8.10 5.21 -11.88
C TYR A 142 8.66 6.46 -12.53
N GLY A 143 8.61 7.58 -11.83
CA GLY A 143 9.40 8.76 -12.16
C GLY A 143 10.89 8.49 -11.87
N VAL A 144 11.74 8.55 -12.90
CA VAL A 144 13.18 8.32 -12.75
C VAL A 144 13.93 9.62 -12.55
N VAL A 145 15.06 9.54 -11.87
CA VAL A 145 15.87 10.68 -11.46
C VAL A 145 17.31 10.51 -11.97
N GLN A 146 17.90 11.59 -12.50
CA GLN A 146 19.32 11.69 -12.80
C GLN A 146 19.99 12.67 -11.83
N LEU A 147 21.23 12.37 -11.43
CA LEU A 147 21.99 13.13 -10.45
C LEU A 147 23.36 13.53 -10.96
N GLU A 148 23.82 14.73 -10.61
CA GLU A 148 25.23 15.12 -10.57
C GLU A 148 25.64 15.36 -9.11
N GLY A 149 26.34 14.37 -8.50
CA GLY A 149 26.58 14.38 -7.06
C GLY A 149 25.31 14.15 -6.25
N ASP A 150 24.90 15.15 -5.47
CA ASP A 150 23.64 15.18 -4.72
C ASP A 150 22.56 16.07 -5.37
N GLU A 151 22.91 16.75 -6.48
CA GLU A 151 21.99 17.62 -7.22
C GLU A 151 21.16 16.80 -8.23
N VAL A 152 19.85 17.05 -8.25
CA VAL A 152 18.95 16.45 -9.24
C VAL A 152 19.03 17.25 -10.52
N THR A 153 19.43 16.60 -11.61
CA THR A 153 19.57 17.21 -12.93
C THR A 153 18.38 16.94 -13.85
N GLU A 154 17.65 15.85 -13.61
CA GLU A 154 16.49 15.49 -14.42
C GLU A 154 15.50 14.61 -13.65
N LEU A 155 14.21 14.84 -13.89
CA LEU A 155 13.10 14.01 -13.41
C LEU A 155 12.18 13.68 -14.58
N ILE A 156 12.12 12.40 -14.98
CA ILE A 156 11.36 11.93 -16.13
C ILE A 156 10.26 10.96 -15.65
N GLU A 157 9.03 11.27 -15.91
CA GLU A 157 7.90 10.40 -15.54
C GLU A 157 7.75 9.24 -16.54
N LYS A 158 7.94 8.00 -16.05
CA LYS A 158 7.78 6.73 -16.79
C LYS A 158 8.47 6.72 -18.16
N PRO A 159 9.80 6.84 -18.19
CA PRO A 159 10.55 6.84 -19.46
C PRO A 159 10.41 5.53 -20.23
N GLU A 160 10.65 5.61 -21.53
CA GLU A 160 10.85 4.42 -22.36
C GLU A 160 12.26 3.88 -22.15
N GLY A 161 12.41 2.60 -21.83
CA GLY A 161 13.70 1.90 -21.64
C GLY A 161 14.00 1.51 -20.21
N ASP A 162 14.98 0.61 -20.04
CA ASP A 162 15.34 -0.01 -18.74
C ASP A 162 16.71 0.42 -18.20
N ASP A 163 17.30 1.49 -18.76
CA ASP A 163 18.64 1.96 -18.40
C ASP A 163 18.69 2.71 -17.05
N TYR A 164 17.53 3.07 -16.53
CA TYR A 164 17.40 3.82 -15.29
C TYR A 164 17.37 2.90 -14.06
N ARG A 165 17.94 3.38 -12.96
CA ARG A 165 18.00 2.65 -11.69
C ARG A 165 17.44 3.45 -10.51
N LEU A 166 17.49 4.77 -10.59
CA LEU A 166 17.11 5.66 -9.51
C LEU A 166 15.73 6.25 -9.78
N ILE A 167 14.85 6.12 -8.79
CA ILE A 167 13.46 6.59 -8.88
C ILE A 167 13.13 7.58 -7.78
N ASN A 168 12.15 8.41 -8.05
CA ASN A 168 11.51 9.30 -7.10
C ASN A 168 10.76 8.48 -6.02
N ALA A 169 11.15 8.64 -4.78
CA ALA A 169 10.61 7.87 -3.66
C ALA A 169 9.31 8.45 -3.07
N GLY A 170 8.82 9.59 -3.58
CA GLY A 170 7.57 10.20 -3.09
C GLY A 170 7.67 10.83 -1.69
N VAL A 171 8.87 11.19 -1.26
CA VAL A 171 9.14 11.90 0.00
C VAL A 171 9.90 13.18 -0.33
N TYR A 172 9.37 14.32 0.07
CA TYR A 172 9.94 15.63 -0.27
C TYR A 172 9.92 16.58 0.92
N ALA A 173 10.92 17.44 1.02
CA ALA A 173 10.91 18.62 1.88
C ALA A 173 10.94 19.88 1.02
N PHE A 174 10.04 20.79 1.30
CA PHE A 174 9.86 22.04 0.55
C PHE A 174 9.83 23.25 1.47
N GLU A 175 10.26 24.39 0.93
CA GLU A 175 9.83 25.69 1.43
C GLU A 175 8.36 25.97 1.03
N GLU A 176 7.72 26.93 1.69
CA GLU A 176 6.30 27.26 1.43
C GLU A 176 6.03 27.76 0.00
N ASP A 177 7.06 28.29 -0.67
CA ASP A 177 6.98 28.79 -2.05
C ASP A 177 6.67 27.71 -3.09
N ILE A 178 6.75 26.42 -2.74
CA ILE A 178 6.31 25.31 -3.59
C ILE A 178 4.86 25.52 -4.07
N PHE A 179 4.00 26.11 -3.26
CA PHE A 179 2.60 26.38 -3.65
C PHE A 179 2.53 27.38 -4.81
N GLN A 180 3.39 28.39 -4.83
CA GLN A 180 3.49 29.31 -5.96
C GLN A 180 4.05 28.62 -7.20
N THR A 181 5.10 27.82 -7.04
CA THR A 181 5.68 27.03 -8.15
C THR A 181 4.64 26.11 -8.78
N ILE A 182 3.81 25.44 -7.97
CA ILE A 182 2.72 24.58 -8.47
C ILE A 182 1.67 25.40 -9.23
N ASP A 183 1.25 26.55 -8.68
CA ASP A 183 0.23 27.40 -9.33
C ASP A 183 0.69 27.91 -10.71
N GLU A 184 1.98 28.21 -10.84
CA GLU A 184 2.62 28.67 -12.08
C GLU A 184 2.93 27.53 -13.07
N THR A 185 2.83 26.25 -12.65
CA THR A 185 3.17 25.10 -13.47
C THR A 185 2.05 24.80 -14.49
N PRO A 186 2.36 24.68 -15.79
CA PRO A 186 1.37 24.33 -16.80
C PRO A 186 0.74 22.96 -16.53
N ARG A 187 -0.56 22.82 -16.78
CA ARG A 187 -1.24 21.54 -16.71
C ARG A 187 -0.86 20.66 -17.90
N ARG A 188 -0.56 19.38 -17.62
CA ARG A 188 -0.33 18.37 -18.63
C ARG A 188 -1.54 17.44 -18.70
N ASP A 189 -2.17 17.32 -19.87
CA ASP A 189 -3.39 16.54 -20.08
C ASP A 189 -4.55 16.90 -19.12
N GLY A 190 -4.58 18.17 -18.66
CA GLY A 190 -5.58 18.67 -17.71
C GLY A 190 -5.20 18.44 -16.23
N GLU A 191 -4.15 17.70 -15.94
CA GLU A 191 -3.66 17.42 -14.60
C GLU A 191 -2.53 18.38 -14.19
N LEU A 192 -2.46 18.70 -12.91
CA LEU A 192 -1.39 19.43 -12.25
C LEU A 192 -0.64 18.44 -11.37
N VAL A 193 0.50 17.93 -11.86
CA VAL A 193 1.26 16.89 -11.17
C VAL A 193 2.48 17.47 -10.47
N LEU A 194 2.76 17.05 -9.25
CA LEU A 194 3.87 17.55 -8.43
C LEU A 194 5.25 17.35 -9.10
N PRO A 195 5.54 16.23 -9.78
CA PRO A 195 6.78 16.09 -10.55
C PRO A 195 7.06 17.20 -11.57
N ASP A 196 6.04 17.76 -12.23
CA ASP A 196 6.24 18.84 -13.20
C ASP A 196 6.63 20.16 -12.50
N ALA A 197 6.11 20.42 -11.30
CA ALA A 197 6.55 21.56 -10.49
C ALA A 197 7.98 21.39 -9.97
N ILE A 198 8.36 20.17 -9.55
CA ILE A 198 9.73 19.86 -9.14
C ILE A 198 10.68 20.00 -10.35
N ALA A 199 10.29 19.59 -11.55
CA ALA A 199 11.11 19.73 -12.76
C ALA A 199 11.47 21.20 -13.04
N ARG A 200 10.58 22.16 -12.76
CA ARG A 200 10.89 23.59 -12.86
C ARG A 200 11.95 24.03 -11.84
N GLN A 201 11.85 23.55 -10.59
CA GLN A 201 12.87 23.86 -9.57
C GLN A 201 14.23 23.21 -9.91
N ILE A 202 14.25 22.09 -10.64
CA ILE A 202 15.49 21.48 -11.16
C ILE A 202 16.16 22.40 -12.19
N GLU A 203 15.40 23.06 -13.07
CA GLU A 203 15.94 24.01 -14.05
C GLU A 203 16.66 25.19 -13.38
N ASP A 204 16.23 25.57 -12.17
CA ASP A 204 16.83 26.63 -11.35
C ASP A 204 17.99 26.11 -10.45
N GLY A 205 18.30 24.81 -10.46
CA GLY A 205 19.37 24.17 -9.66
C GLY A 205 19.06 24.08 -8.16
N GLU A 206 17.79 24.01 -7.78
CA GLU A 206 17.35 24.10 -6.38
C GLU A 206 16.99 22.75 -5.75
N VAL A 207 17.10 21.63 -6.46
CA VAL A 207 16.62 20.31 -5.99
C VAL A 207 17.78 19.38 -5.67
N ARG A 208 17.78 18.81 -4.45
CA ARG A 208 18.75 17.81 -3.99
C ARG A 208 18.12 16.49 -3.71
N ALA A 209 18.90 15.44 -3.93
CA ALA A 209 18.50 14.07 -3.68
C ALA A 209 19.06 13.51 -2.37
N VAL A 210 18.24 12.74 -1.67
CA VAL A 210 18.64 11.90 -0.54
C VAL A 210 18.38 10.44 -0.87
N HIS A 211 19.44 9.62 -0.89
CA HIS A 211 19.30 8.17 -1.09
C HIS A 211 18.63 7.51 0.11
N ILE A 212 17.46 6.92 -0.11
CA ILE A 212 16.73 6.11 0.86
C ILE A 212 17.31 4.69 0.82
N LYS A 213 17.77 4.19 1.97
CA LYS A 213 18.38 2.86 2.12
C LYS A 213 17.48 1.85 2.83
N GLY A 214 16.41 2.32 3.45
CA GLY A 214 15.50 1.52 4.26
C GLY A 214 14.34 0.91 3.48
N LEU A 215 13.22 0.77 4.17
CA LEU A 215 11.97 0.33 3.56
C LEU A 215 11.47 1.39 2.57
N TRP A 216 11.26 0.95 1.35
CA TRP A 216 10.45 1.64 0.36
C TRP A 216 9.68 0.59 -0.43
N ALA A 217 8.36 0.62 -0.39
CA ALA A 217 7.51 -0.30 -1.13
C ALA A 217 6.27 0.42 -1.69
N ASP A 218 5.84 0.01 -2.86
CA ASP A 218 4.65 0.53 -3.55
C ASP A 218 3.83 -0.61 -4.13
N ALA A 219 2.52 -0.57 -3.92
CA ALA A 219 1.59 -1.48 -4.56
C ALA A 219 0.94 -0.78 -5.75
N THR A 220 1.31 -1.13 -6.96
CA THR A 220 0.70 -0.62 -8.20
C THR A 220 -0.40 -1.57 -8.71
N TYR A 221 -0.23 -2.86 -8.55
CA TYR A 221 -1.12 -3.94 -8.99
C TYR A 221 -1.50 -4.86 -7.82
N PRO A 222 -2.58 -5.65 -7.93
CA PRO A 222 -3.05 -6.48 -6.83
C PRO A 222 -2.02 -7.48 -6.27
N TRP A 223 -1.17 -8.05 -7.11
CA TRP A 223 -0.10 -8.98 -6.69
C TRP A 223 1.05 -8.28 -5.96
N ASP A 224 1.25 -6.99 -6.18
CA ASP A 224 2.29 -6.23 -5.48
C ASP A 224 2.03 -6.19 -3.95
N LEU A 225 0.77 -6.38 -3.51
CA LEU A 225 0.43 -6.46 -2.08
C LEU A 225 1.09 -7.66 -1.38
N LEU A 226 1.32 -8.76 -2.09
CA LEU A 226 2.04 -9.92 -1.55
C LEU A 226 3.52 -9.59 -1.32
N GLU A 227 4.14 -8.87 -2.25
CA GLU A 227 5.53 -8.42 -2.12
C GLU A 227 5.67 -7.36 -1.03
N VAL A 228 4.76 -6.39 -0.99
CA VAL A 228 4.71 -5.37 0.08
C VAL A 228 4.58 -6.02 1.46
N ALA A 229 3.68 -6.99 1.61
CA ALA A 229 3.51 -7.71 2.88
C ALA A 229 4.80 -8.48 3.26
N THR A 230 5.43 -9.16 2.30
CA THR A 230 6.69 -9.86 2.52
C THR A 230 7.78 -8.89 2.99
N GLU A 231 7.97 -7.74 2.32
CA GLU A 231 8.96 -6.74 2.73
C GLU A 231 8.71 -6.18 4.14
N VAL A 232 7.45 -5.91 4.48
CA VAL A 232 7.06 -5.45 5.83
C VAL A 232 7.42 -6.50 6.89
N LEU A 233 7.07 -7.76 6.65
CA LEU A 233 7.29 -8.86 7.59
C LEU A 233 8.80 -9.20 7.73
N GLU A 234 9.54 -9.32 6.63
CA GLU A 234 10.98 -9.62 6.66
C GLU A 234 11.79 -8.54 7.38
N ARG A 235 11.32 -7.30 7.39
CA ARG A 235 11.94 -6.18 8.13
C ARG A 235 11.46 -6.05 9.58
N GLY A 236 10.56 -6.94 10.02
CA GLY A 236 10.02 -6.91 11.38
C GLY A 236 9.17 -5.67 11.68
N ARG A 237 8.45 -5.15 10.68
CA ARG A 237 7.60 -3.96 10.82
C ARG A 237 6.13 -4.28 11.15
N ALA A 238 5.88 -5.47 11.67
CA ALA A 238 4.58 -5.80 12.26
C ALA A 238 4.39 -5.06 13.60
N SER A 239 3.17 -4.63 13.90
CA SER A 239 2.86 -3.90 15.14
C SER A 239 2.55 -4.81 16.31
N GLU A 240 2.20 -6.06 16.05
CA GLU A 240 1.88 -7.05 17.07
C GLU A 240 3.14 -7.51 17.83
N PRO A 241 2.97 -7.97 19.09
CA PRO A 241 4.08 -8.49 19.87
C PRO A 241 4.82 -9.64 19.18
N ASP A 242 6.15 -9.57 19.13
CA ASP A 242 6.99 -10.66 18.65
C ASP A 242 7.00 -11.79 19.69
N ARG A 243 6.33 -12.89 19.40
CA ARG A 243 6.34 -14.08 20.25
C ARG A 243 7.58 -14.95 20.05
N ARG A 244 8.16 -14.92 18.83
CA ARG A 244 9.31 -15.76 18.45
C ARG A 244 9.79 -15.32 17.07
N ASP A 245 11.06 -15.14 16.90
CA ASP A 245 11.77 -14.76 15.66
C ASP A 245 10.93 -14.75 14.38
N GLY A 246 10.28 -13.62 14.07
CA GLY A 246 9.43 -13.46 12.88
C GLY A 246 8.01 -14.03 13.00
N ILE A 247 7.52 -14.32 14.21
CA ILE A 247 6.13 -14.70 14.49
C ILE A 247 5.50 -13.66 15.39
N TRP A 248 4.73 -12.73 14.83
CA TRP A 248 4.02 -11.69 15.54
C TRP A 248 2.57 -12.11 15.75
N VAL A 249 2.11 -12.08 16.99
CA VAL A 249 0.75 -12.53 17.34
C VAL A 249 0.19 -11.62 18.40
N ASP A 250 -0.96 -11.03 18.12
CA ASP A 250 -1.71 -10.21 19.06
C ASP A 250 -2.12 -10.99 20.31
N GLU A 251 -2.29 -10.29 21.44
CA GLU A 251 -2.62 -10.89 22.73
C GLU A 251 -4.02 -11.50 22.75
N ASP A 252 -4.96 -10.94 21.98
CA ASP A 252 -6.34 -11.39 21.86
C ASP A 252 -6.52 -12.51 20.81
N ALA A 253 -5.46 -12.86 20.06
CA ALA A 253 -5.51 -13.93 19.09
C ALA A 253 -5.46 -15.32 19.75
N ARG A 254 -6.29 -16.23 19.25
CA ARG A 254 -6.41 -17.62 19.73
C ARG A 254 -5.81 -18.60 18.73
N ILE A 255 -4.66 -19.16 19.07
CA ILE A 255 -3.96 -20.15 18.25
C ILE A 255 -4.13 -21.52 18.89
N HIS A 256 -4.69 -22.48 18.16
CA HIS A 256 -4.83 -23.86 18.65
C HIS A 256 -3.45 -24.51 18.83
N ASP A 257 -3.26 -25.31 19.89
CA ASP A 257 -1.98 -25.94 20.25
C ASP A 257 -1.36 -26.83 19.15
N THR A 258 -2.18 -27.35 18.25
CA THR A 258 -1.74 -28.20 17.11
C THR A 258 -1.56 -27.40 15.82
N ALA A 259 -1.82 -26.11 15.81
CA ALA A 259 -1.54 -25.25 14.66
C ALA A 259 -0.03 -24.98 14.54
N THR A 260 0.44 -24.79 13.31
CA THR A 260 1.83 -24.46 12.99
C THR A 260 1.89 -23.07 12.36
N LEU A 261 2.60 -22.16 13.02
CA LEU A 261 2.94 -20.85 12.45
C LEU A 261 4.36 -20.91 11.89
N GLN A 262 4.54 -20.53 10.62
CA GLN A 262 5.84 -20.50 9.94
C GLN A 262 6.26 -19.06 9.67
N PRO A 263 7.43 -18.63 10.21
CA PRO A 263 7.89 -17.24 10.02
C PRO A 263 8.30 -16.96 8.56
N PRO A 264 8.20 -15.69 8.10
CA PRO A 264 7.56 -14.58 8.82
C PRO A 264 6.02 -14.67 8.72
N VAL A 265 5.34 -14.40 9.83
CA VAL A 265 3.88 -14.43 9.93
C VAL A 265 3.37 -13.43 10.96
N VAL A 266 2.30 -12.70 10.63
CA VAL A 266 1.59 -11.84 11.58
C VAL A 266 0.14 -12.27 11.72
N VAL A 267 -0.34 -12.33 12.97
CA VAL A 267 -1.71 -12.67 13.34
C VAL A 267 -2.27 -11.53 14.19
N GLY A 268 -3.21 -10.78 13.64
CA GLY A 268 -3.82 -9.62 14.25
C GLY A 268 -4.83 -9.93 15.37
N PRO A 269 -5.42 -8.89 15.97
CA PRO A 269 -6.33 -9.02 17.09
C PRO A 269 -7.59 -9.82 16.74
N ASP A 270 -8.16 -10.49 17.74
CA ASP A 270 -9.37 -11.31 17.64
C ASP A 270 -9.31 -12.43 16.58
N CYS A 271 -8.12 -12.76 16.06
CA CYS A 271 -7.96 -13.87 15.12
C CYS A 271 -8.06 -15.24 15.80
N GLU A 272 -8.60 -16.22 15.06
CA GLU A 272 -8.64 -17.62 15.48
C GLU A 272 -7.94 -18.52 14.47
N VAL A 273 -6.96 -19.32 14.92
CA VAL A 273 -6.28 -20.34 14.10
C VAL A 273 -6.61 -21.72 14.62
N GLY A 274 -7.35 -22.49 13.83
CA GLY A 274 -7.88 -23.80 14.19
C GLY A 274 -6.85 -24.92 14.23
N PRO A 275 -7.27 -26.12 14.67
CA PRO A 275 -6.40 -27.28 14.85
C PRO A 275 -5.77 -27.73 13.53
N SER A 276 -4.48 -28.09 13.60
CA SER A 276 -3.69 -28.58 12.46
C SER A 276 -3.64 -27.64 11.25
N ALA A 277 -3.97 -26.35 11.44
CA ALA A 277 -3.73 -25.35 10.41
C ALA A 277 -2.23 -25.04 10.29
N VAL A 278 -1.78 -24.80 9.08
CA VAL A 278 -0.41 -24.35 8.75
C VAL A 278 -0.51 -22.93 8.16
N VAL A 279 0.05 -21.95 8.86
CA VAL A 279 -0.03 -20.53 8.49
C VAL A 279 1.38 -19.97 8.33
N GLY A 280 1.71 -19.56 7.14
CA GLY A 280 3.03 -19.07 6.76
C GLY A 280 3.80 -20.00 5.82
N PRO A 281 4.97 -19.56 5.30
CA PRO A 281 5.56 -18.24 5.55
C PRO A 281 4.86 -17.09 4.80
N ASN A 282 5.26 -15.85 5.11
CA ASN A 282 4.76 -14.64 4.44
C ASN A 282 3.24 -14.50 4.47
N VAL A 283 2.64 -14.77 5.63
CA VAL A 283 1.19 -14.64 5.82
C VAL A 283 0.87 -13.52 6.79
N ALA A 284 -0.08 -12.68 6.41
CA ALA A 284 -0.64 -11.65 7.25
C ALA A 284 -2.15 -11.88 7.43
N LEU A 285 -2.58 -12.01 8.69
CA LEU A 285 -3.98 -12.07 9.08
C LEU A 285 -4.35 -10.76 9.79
N ALA A 286 -5.26 -9.99 9.21
CA ALA A 286 -5.79 -8.80 9.87
C ALA A 286 -6.87 -9.17 10.89
N GLN A 287 -7.38 -8.16 11.60
CA GLN A 287 -8.30 -8.32 12.72
C GLN A 287 -9.48 -9.26 12.43
N ASN A 288 -9.92 -10.01 13.45
CA ASN A 288 -11.14 -10.84 13.46
C ASN A 288 -11.19 -11.87 12.32
N THR A 289 -10.04 -12.41 11.92
CA THR A 289 -9.96 -13.47 10.88
C THR A 289 -10.00 -14.86 11.52
N THR A 290 -10.85 -15.76 10.98
CA THR A 290 -10.93 -17.15 11.42
C THR A 290 -10.33 -18.08 10.37
N VAL A 291 -9.32 -18.84 10.75
CA VAL A 291 -8.69 -19.90 9.96
C VAL A 291 -9.15 -21.25 10.49
N GLY A 292 -9.90 -22.02 9.70
CA GLY A 292 -10.47 -23.31 10.09
C GLY A 292 -9.42 -24.42 10.28
N ALA A 293 -9.88 -25.59 10.72
CA ALA A 293 -9.00 -26.75 10.89
C ALA A 293 -8.41 -27.25 9.55
N ASN A 294 -7.16 -27.71 9.58
CA ASN A 294 -6.42 -28.24 8.42
C ASN A 294 -6.35 -27.26 7.23
N VAL A 295 -6.40 -25.96 7.48
CA VAL A 295 -6.17 -24.94 6.46
C VAL A 295 -4.67 -24.77 6.25
N THR A 296 -4.25 -24.54 5.01
CA THR A 296 -2.89 -24.18 4.66
C THR A 296 -2.87 -22.79 4.00
N LEU A 297 -2.11 -21.87 4.57
CA LEU A 297 -1.87 -20.54 4.01
C LEU A 297 -0.38 -20.38 3.74
N ASP A 298 -0.03 -19.93 2.54
CA ASP A 298 1.35 -19.64 2.14
C ASP A 298 1.36 -18.39 1.28
N ARG A 299 2.18 -17.43 1.65
CA ARG A 299 2.29 -16.11 1.00
C ARG A 299 0.91 -15.50 0.70
N ALA A 300 0.21 -15.11 1.78
CA ALA A 300 -1.16 -14.64 1.70
C ALA A 300 -1.40 -13.39 2.56
N VAL A 301 -2.16 -12.45 2.02
CA VAL A 301 -2.64 -11.26 2.73
C VAL A 301 -4.16 -11.40 2.91
N ILE A 302 -4.58 -11.59 4.14
CA ILE A 302 -5.98 -11.80 4.51
C ILE A 302 -6.43 -10.58 5.33
N ASP A 303 -7.34 -9.80 4.76
CA ASP A 303 -7.87 -8.62 5.43
C ASP A 303 -8.88 -8.98 6.53
N SER A 304 -9.41 -7.98 7.23
CA SER A 304 -10.25 -8.16 8.41
C SER A 304 -11.58 -8.88 8.11
N ASP A 305 -12.13 -9.48 9.16
CA ASP A 305 -13.43 -10.15 9.19
C ASP A 305 -13.55 -11.39 8.29
N CYS A 306 -12.44 -11.95 7.80
CA CYS A 306 -12.45 -13.09 6.91
C CYS A 306 -12.73 -14.42 7.67
N ARG A 307 -13.39 -15.34 6.96
CA ARG A 307 -13.66 -16.71 7.43
C ARG A 307 -13.15 -17.74 6.42
N ILE A 308 -12.15 -18.52 6.78
CA ILE A 308 -11.54 -19.52 5.90
C ILE A 308 -11.95 -20.91 6.40
N GLY A 309 -12.81 -21.59 5.63
CA GLY A 309 -13.38 -22.89 5.99
C GLY A 309 -12.35 -24.01 6.03
N HIS A 310 -12.69 -25.05 6.79
CA HIS A 310 -11.81 -26.21 7.03
C HIS A 310 -11.28 -26.84 5.73
N GLY A 311 -10.02 -27.29 5.76
CA GLY A 311 -9.38 -28.00 4.65
C GLY A 311 -9.05 -27.15 3.43
N SER A 312 -9.20 -25.82 3.50
CA SER A 312 -8.86 -24.91 2.40
C SER A 312 -7.35 -24.72 2.27
N THR A 313 -6.89 -24.47 1.05
CA THR A 313 -5.48 -24.17 0.74
C THR A 313 -5.42 -22.88 -0.07
N LEU A 314 -4.71 -21.87 0.44
CA LEU A 314 -4.53 -20.58 -0.21
C LEU A 314 -3.04 -20.29 -0.37
N VAL A 315 -2.58 -20.19 -1.60
CA VAL A 315 -1.20 -19.85 -1.97
C VAL A 315 -1.22 -18.63 -2.87
N ASP A 316 -0.33 -17.67 -2.63
CA ASP A 316 -0.25 -16.41 -3.39
C ASP A 316 -1.60 -15.66 -3.45
N ALA A 317 -2.27 -15.54 -2.33
CA ALA A 317 -3.65 -15.06 -2.28
C ALA A 317 -3.80 -13.72 -1.56
N VAL A 318 -4.66 -12.85 -2.09
CA VAL A 318 -5.07 -11.60 -1.44
C VAL A 318 -6.59 -11.63 -1.24
N LEU A 319 -7.03 -11.58 0.01
CA LEU A 319 -8.43 -11.50 0.40
C LEU A 319 -8.74 -10.10 0.94
N GLY A 320 -9.79 -9.48 0.39
CA GLY A 320 -10.38 -8.25 0.93
C GLY A 320 -11.17 -8.48 2.21
N GLN A 321 -11.85 -7.46 2.69
CA GLN A 321 -12.63 -7.52 3.93
C GLN A 321 -13.87 -8.41 3.80
N ASP A 322 -14.20 -9.10 4.90
CA ASP A 322 -15.44 -9.88 5.01
C ASP A 322 -15.59 -10.97 3.94
N VAL A 323 -14.48 -11.62 3.57
CA VAL A 323 -14.48 -12.74 2.63
C VAL A 323 -14.79 -14.04 3.37
N HIS A 324 -15.82 -14.77 2.91
CA HIS A 324 -16.26 -16.02 3.50
C HIS A 324 -16.02 -17.19 2.55
N LEU A 325 -14.99 -17.97 2.83
CA LEU A 325 -14.68 -19.21 2.12
C LEU A 325 -15.24 -20.40 2.90
N ASN A 326 -16.05 -21.22 2.25
CA ASN A 326 -16.54 -22.45 2.84
C ASN A 326 -15.47 -23.55 2.81
N VAL A 327 -15.81 -24.79 3.13
CA VAL A 327 -14.85 -25.90 3.26
C VAL A 327 -14.18 -26.27 1.92
N ASN A 328 -12.90 -26.69 1.99
CA ASN A 328 -12.13 -27.22 0.86
C ASN A 328 -12.05 -26.25 -0.34
N VAL A 329 -11.84 -24.97 -0.09
CA VAL A 329 -11.53 -23.99 -1.15
C VAL A 329 -10.05 -24.08 -1.50
N SER A 330 -9.75 -24.08 -2.80
CA SER A 330 -8.38 -24.21 -3.32
C SER A 330 -7.96 -23.01 -4.17
N VAL A 331 -6.85 -22.40 -3.78
CA VAL A 331 -6.10 -21.39 -4.56
C VAL A 331 -4.66 -21.87 -4.66
N PRO A 332 -4.27 -22.48 -5.80
CA PRO A 332 -3.00 -23.23 -5.90
C PRO A 332 -1.74 -22.36 -6.06
N GLY A 333 -1.88 -21.05 -6.21
CA GLY A 333 -0.74 -20.14 -6.45
C GLY A 333 -0.40 -19.94 -7.94
N GLY A 334 0.55 -19.03 -8.21
CA GLY A 334 1.06 -18.71 -9.55
C GLY A 334 2.36 -19.46 -9.91
N PRO A 335 3.05 -19.11 -11.02
CA PRO A 335 2.83 -17.92 -11.88
C PRO A 335 1.66 -18.04 -12.83
N SER A 336 1.13 -16.90 -13.28
CA SER A 336 -0.02 -16.84 -14.20
C SER A 336 -0.08 -15.53 -14.97
N ASP A 337 -0.83 -15.53 -16.06
CA ASP A 337 -1.12 -14.32 -16.82
C ASP A 337 -2.30 -13.60 -16.20
N VAL A 338 -2.10 -12.37 -15.74
CA VAL A 338 -3.13 -11.57 -15.08
C VAL A 338 -3.56 -10.42 -15.95
N ARG A 339 -4.87 -10.29 -16.19
CA ARG A 339 -5.44 -9.17 -16.96
C ARG A 339 -5.91 -8.06 -16.02
N VAL A 340 -5.28 -6.89 -16.13
CA VAL A 340 -5.74 -5.66 -15.47
C VAL A 340 -6.12 -4.65 -16.53
N ARG A 341 -7.41 -4.25 -16.57
CA ARG A 341 -7.98 -3.41 -17.62
C ARG A 341 -7.74 -4.01 -19.02
N ASN A 342 -7.04 -3.28 -19.89
CA ASN A 342 -6.76 -3.66 -21.29
C ASN A 342 -5.37 -4.27 -21.47
N ARG A 343 -4.63 -4.54 -20.39
CA ARG A 343 -3.28 -5.09 -20.43
C ARG A 343 -3.23 -6.45 -19.76
N VAL A 344 -2.49 -7.37 -20.37
CA VAL A 344 -2.13 -8.66 -19.77
C VAL A 344 -0.70 -8.56 -19.26
N PHE A 345 -0.48 -9.03 -18.05
CA PHE A 345 0.82 -9.14 -17.39
C PHE A 345 1.16 -10.61 -17.29
N GLU A 346 2.21 -11.01 -17.97
CA GLU A 346 2.65 -12.41 -18.06
C GLU A 346 3.37 -12.83 -16.76
N GLU A 347 3.24 -14.10 -16.41
CA GLU A 347 4.00 -14.78 -15.32
C GLU A 347 3.94 -14.08 -13.96
N GLN A 348 2.81 -13.45 -13.60
CA GLN A 348 2.69 -12.83 -12.30
C GLN A 348 2.51 -13.88 -11.18
N PRO A 349 3.19 -13.70 -10.03
CA PRO A 349 3.12 -14.63 -8.91
C PRO A 349 1.82 -14.42 -8.10
N LEU A 350 0.68 -14.78 -8.69
CA LEU A 350 -0.65 -14.59 -8.13
C LEU A 350 -1.49 -15.86 -8.26
N GLY A 351 -2.00 -16.34 -7.14
CA GLY A 351 -3.05 -17.35 -7.09
C GLY A 351 -4.40 -16.71 -7.36
N ALA A 352 -4.94 -15.95 -6.41
CA ALA A 352 -6.17 -15.22 -6.63
C ALA A 352 -6.26 -13.94 -5.78
N VAL A 353 -7.03 -12.99 -6.28
CA VAL A 353 -7.55 -11.85 -5.52
C VAL A 353 -9.05 -12.01 -5.36
N LEU A 354 -9.52 -12.04 -4.13
CA LEU A 354 -10.95 -12.05 -3.80
C LEU A 354 -11.26 -10.73 -3.09
N ALA A 355 -12.04 -9.87 -3.72
CA ALA A 355 -12.36 -8.56 -3.15
C ALA A 355 -13.38 -8.67 -2.00
N ASP A 356 -13.80 -7.52 -1.46
CA ASP A 356 -14.62 -7.47 -0.26
C ASP A 356 -15.95 -8.24 -0.42
N ARG A 357 -16.36 -8.96 0.63
CA ARG A 357 -17.63 -9.68 0.72
C ARG A 357 -17.84 -10.75 -0.34
N VAL A 358 -16.76 -11.39 -0.80
CA VAL A 358 -16.87 -12.59 -1.63
C VAL A 358 -17.27 -13.78 -0.76
N GLU A 359 -18.29 -14.51 -1.20
CA GLU A 359 -18.76 -15.73 -0.54
C GLU A 359 -18.62 -16.94 -1.44
N THR A 360 -18.12 -18.07 -0.92
CA THR A 360 -18.01 -19.31 -1.68
C THR A 360 -18.78 -20.45 -1.03
N GLY A 361 -19.34 -21.31 -1.87
CA GLY A 361 -19.73 -22.67 -1.47
C GLY A 361 -18.50 -23.56 -1.19
N GLY A 362 -18.73 -24.80 -0.78
CA GLY A 362 -17.63 -25.75 -0.56
C GLY A 362 -17.05 -26.32 -1.85
N ASN A 363 -15.79 -26.80 -1.78
CA ASN A 363 -15.07 -27.42 -2.89
C ASN A 363 -14.95 -26.52 -4.15
N VAL A 364 -14.74 -25.23 -3.94
CA VAL A 364 -14.47 -24.26 -5.01
C VAL A 364 -12.98 -24.24 -5.30
N SER A 365 -12.61 -24.17 -6.59
CA SER A 365 -11.23 -24.00 -7.02
C SER A 365 -11.09 -22.73 -7.84
N PHE A 366 -10.05 -21.93 -7.52
CA PHE A 366 -9.68 -20.75 -8.30
C PHE A 366 -8.45 -21.09 -9.15
N GLU A 367 -8.52 -20.73 -10.43
CA GLU A 367 -7.35 -20.80 -11.31
C GLU A 367 -6.34 -19.70 -10.96
N PRO A 368 -5.02 -19.94 -11.14
CA PRO A 368 -4.03 -18.88 -10.90
C PRO A 368 -4.30 -17.62 -11.72
N GLY A 369 -4.09 -16.44 -11.12
CA GLY A 369 -4.34 -15.15 -11.74
C GLY A 369 -5.78 -14.66 -11.73
N THR A 370 -6.66 -15.35 -11.00
CA THR A 370 -8.08 -14.97 -10.89
C THR A 370 -8.26 -13.69 -10.08
N LEU A 371 -9.05 -12.75 -10.62
CA LEU A 371 -9.48 -11.53 -9.93
C LEU A 371 -11.01 -11.56 -9.75
N VAL A 372 -11.47 -11.64 -8.51
CA VAL A 372 -12.90 -11.72 -8.16
C VAL A 372 -13.35 -10.37 -7.58
N GLY A 373 -14.39 -9.80 -8.18
CA GLY A 373 -15.00 -8.54 -7.76
C GLY A 373 -15.67 -8.59 -6.38
N THR A 374 -16.16 -7.45 -5.94
CA THR A 374 -16.85 -7.34 -4.64
C THR A 374 -18.21 -8.02 -4.67
N GLU A 375 -18.65 -8.58 -3.51
CA GLU A 375 -20.00 -9.16 -3.36
C GLU A 375 -20.31 -10.30 -4.35
N VAL A 376 -19.27 -11.01 -4.81
CA VAL A 376 -19.43 -12.18 -5.69
C VAL A 376 -19.80 -13.41 -4.86
N THR A 377 -20.81 -14.16 -5.31
CA THR A 377 -21.19 -15.44 -4.74
C THR A 377 -20.78 -16.59 -5.67
N VAL A 378 -20.01 -17.55 -5.16
CA VAL A 378 -19.54 -18.71 -5.94
C VAL A 378 -20.20 -19.98 -5.44
N GLY A 379 -20.92 -20.68 -6.33
CA GLY A 379 -21.62 -21.92 -6.04
C GLY A 379 -20.67 -23.09 -5.71
N THR A 380 -21.19 -24.07 -4.94
CA THR A 380 -20.46 -25.27 -4.54
C THR A 380 -19.88 -26.06 -5.72
N GLY A 381 -18.59 -26.40 -5.65
CA GLY A 381 -17.90 -27.22 -6.66
C GLY A 381 -17.61 -26.49 -7.97
N ALA A 382 -17.68 -25.16 -7.98
CA ALA A 382 -17.31 -24.36 -9.14
C ALA A 382 -15.79 -24.27 -9.31
N THR A 383 -15.36 -24.14 -10.57
CA THR A 383 -14.00 -23.72 -10.92
C THR A 383 -14.07 -22.30 -11.51
N VAL A 384 -13.30 -21.39 -10.95
CA VAL A 384 -13.34 -19.95 -11.26
C VAL A 384 -12.01 -19.52 -11.84
N GLY A 385 -12.02 -18.82 -12.97
CA GLY A 385 -10.82 -18.30 -13.63
C GLY A 385 -11.03 -16.93 -14.25
N GLY A 386 -9.94 -16.19 -14.48
CA GLY A 386 -9.94 -14.88 -15.07
C GLY A 386 -10.56 -13.79 -14.20
N ASN A 387 -11.29 -12.84 -14.81
CA ASN A 387 -11.86 -11.69 -14.09
C ASN A 387 -13.37 -11.89 -13.91
N VAL A 388 -13.82 -11.96 -12.65
CA VAL A 388 -15.22 -12.03 -12.26
C VAL A 388 -15.69 -10.64 -11.83
N PRO A 389 -16.74 -10.06 -12.48
CA PRO A 389 -17.21 -8.72 -12.14
C PRO A 389 -17.92 -8.67 -10.78
N ASP A 390 -18.04 -7.44 -10.21
CA ASP A 390 -18.72 -7.20 -8.94
C ASP A 390 -20.16 -7.73 -8.97
N GLY A 391 -20.62 -8.28 -7.83
CA GLY A 391 -21.97 -8.77 -7.62
C GLY A 391 -22.36 -9.97 -8.50
N ALA A 392 -21.41 -10.61 -9.17
CA ALA A 392 -21.69 -11.77 -10.01
C ALA A 392 -22.06 -13.01 -9.16
N GLU A 393 -22.93 -13.85 -9.70
CA GLU A 393 -23.21 -15.17 -9.20
C GLU A 393 -22.58 -16.23 -10.15
N VAL A 394 -21.58 -16.95 -9.63
CA VAL A 394 -20.89 -18.01 -10.38
C VAL A 394 -21.51 -19.36 -10.02
N VAL A 395 -22.21 -19.94 -10.95
CA VAL A 395 -22.77 -21.27 -10.82
C VAL A 395 -21.84 -22.32 -11.43
N ARG A 396 -22.05 -23.59 -11.06
CA ARG A 396 -21.23 -24.72 -11.54
C ARG A 396 -21.41 -24.96 -13.03
#